data_053811e6f71303bdad1c64f16e793002
#
_entry.id   053811e6f71303bdad1c64f16e793002
#
_cell.length_a   1.000
_cell.length_b   1.000
_cell.length_c   1.000
_cell.angle_alpha   90.00
_cell.angle_beta   90.00
_cell.angle_gamma   90.00
#
_symmetry.space_group_name_H-M   'P 1'
#
loop_
_entity.id
_entity.type
_entity.pdbx_description
1 polymer ?
#
loop_
_entity_poly.entity_id
_entity_poly.type
_entity_poly.pdbx_seq_one_letter_code
_entity_poly.pdbx_strand_id
1 'polypeptide(L)'
;MHDYYEPKLVDEPINVALNEAIERVMAGKAELPHPYLGASIVGSECLRRVQFDWWVRPELDARTRAIFARGHYFEARVREQLVAAGFTFAPPQALEFKAVNGDLRGHADGIVIAGPNPLGSAYVNYPFVWECKGLNSKNWRALSRNGLEKEFPRYAAQVALYQAYLKLTNPALFSAINADTCELLHFWVPFDAERAQLWSDRAANIIAATRAGDLLPRAYKDPEKFPCKICPHVARCWGQP
;
A
#
# COMPACT_ATOMS: atom_id res chain seq x y z
N MET A 1 15.89 7.01 -49.08
CA MET A 1 16.15 6.76 -47.67
C MET A 1 15.10 5.78 -47.21
N HIS A 2 15.43 4.47 -47.14
CA HIS A 2 14.49 3.47 -46.69
C HIS A 2 14.51 3.51 -45.19
N ASP A 3 13.42 3.98 -44.54
CA ASP A 3 13.17 3.77 -43.13
C ASP A 3 13.07 2.25 -42.88
N TYR A 4 14.13 1.65 -42.37
CA TYR A 4 14.08 0.29 -41.83
C TYR A 4 13.24 0.36 -40.56
N TYR A 5 11.94 0.03 -40.67
CA TYR A 5 11.09 -0.25 -39.53
C TYR A 5 11.62 -1.56 -38.90
N GLU A 6 12.47 -1.43 -37.87
CA GLU A 6 12.80 -2.57 -37.02
C GLU A 6 11.56 -2.89 -36.19
N PRO A 7 10.94 -4.06 -36.36
CA PRO A 7 9.78 -4.44 -35.55
C PRO A 7 10.20 -4.48 -34.09
N LYS A 8 9.53 -3.71 -33.25
CA LYS A 8 9.77 -3.78 -31.81
C LYS A 8 9.33 -5.17 -31.32
N LEU A 9 10.17 -5.85 -30.52
CA LEU A 9 9.87 -7.18 -29.96
C LEU A 9 8.51 -7.23 -29.26
N VAL A 10 8.02 -6.08 -28.75
CA VAL A 10 6.68 -5.99 -28.13
C VAL A 10 5.52 -6.21 -29.13
N ASP A 11 5.76 -5.95 -30.41
CA ASP A 11 4.77 -6.10 -31.48
C ASP A 11 4.84 -7.48 -32.16
N GLU A 12 5.76 -8.35 -31.74
CA GLU A 12 5.86 -9.71 -32.24
C GLU A 12 4.57 -10.50 -32.00
N PRO A 13 4.03 -11.20 -33.01
CA PRO A 13 2.76 -11.91 -32.88
C PRO A 13 2.70 -12.87 -31.70
N ILE A 14 3.81 -13.57 -31.41
CA ILE A 14 3.86 -14.49 -30.26
C ILE A 14 3.78 -13.75 -28.93
N ASN A 15 4.42 -12.57 -28.81
CA ASN A 15 4.34 -11.75 -27.61
C ASN A 15 2.91 -11.26 -27.37
N VAL A 16 2.25 -10.76 -28.41
CA VAL A 16 0.86 -10.30 -28.35
C VAL A 16 -0.07 -11.45 -27.93
N ALA A 17 0.01 -12.59 -28.63
CA ALA A 17 -0.86 -13.75 -28.39
C ALA A 17 -0.71 -14.33 -26.97
N LEU A 18 0.53 -14.42 -26.45
CA LEU A 18 0.77 -14.92 -25.10
C LEU A 18 0.29 -13.93 -24.02
N ASN A 19 0.52 -12.63 -24.19
CA ASN A 19 0.03 -11.63 -23.25
C ASN A 19 -1.50 -11.60 -23.21
N GLU A 20 -2.18 -11.69 -24.34
CA GLU A 20 -3.64 -11.80 -24.39
C GLU A 20 -4.16 -13.09 -23.73
N ALA A 21 -3.47 -14.21 -23.92
CA ALA A 21 -3.83 -15.47 -23.27
C ALA A 21 -3.67 -15.39 -21.74
N ILE A 22 -2.57 -14.79 -21.26
CA ILE A 22 -2.32 -14.55 -19.84
C ILE A 22 -3.40 -13.62 -19.27
N GLU A 23 -3.70 -12.51 -19.96
CA GLU A 23 -4.72 -11.56 -19.51
C GLU A 23 -6.08 -12.24 -19.35
N ARG A 24 -6.53 -13.03 -20.34
CA ARG A 24 -7.81 -13.77 -20.25
C ARG A 24 -7.89 -14.68 -19.03
N VAL A 25 -6.79 -15.35 -18.66
CA VAL A 25 -6.75 -16.26 -17.51
C VAL A 25 -6.70 -15.49 -16.19
N MET A 26 -5.96 -14.38 -16.16
CA MET A 26 -5.73 -13.62 -14.93
C MET A 26 -6.83 -12.60 -14.63
N ALA A 27 -7.48 -12.01 -15.64
CA ALA A 27 -8.55 -11.04 -15.49
C ALA A 27 -9.82 -11.64 -14.86
N GLY A 28 -10.10 -12.93 -15.09
CA GLY A 28 -11.33 -13.59 -14.63
C GLY A 28 -11.48 -13.84 -13.13
N LYS A 29 -10.53 -13.39 -12.30
CA LYS A 29 -10.58 -13.56 -10.83
C LYS A 29 -11.03 -12.28 -10.16
N ALA A 30 -12.32 -11.92 -10.32
CA ALA A 30 -12.88 -10.81 -9.55
C ALA A 30 -12.78 -11.09 -8.04
N GLU A 31 -12.14 -10.19 -7.32
CA GLU A 31 -12.13 -10.25 -5.86
C GLU A 31 -13.40 -9.58 -5.32
N LEU A 32 -14.04 -10.21 -4.33
CA LEU A 32 -15.18 -9.60 -3.67
C LEU A 32 -14.75 -8.29 -2.96
N PRO A 33 -15.60 -7.25 -2.97
CA PRO A 33 -15.34 -6.04 -2.19
C PRO A 33 -15.15 -6.39 -0.72
N HIS A 34 -14.21 -5.75 -0.06
CA HIS A 34 -14.13 -5.87 1.40
C HIS A 34 -15.29 -5.09 2.02
N PRO A 35 -16.01 -5.68 3.00
CA PRO A 35 -17.09 -4.98 3.69
C PRO A 35 -16.58 -3.92 4.69
N TYR A 36 -15.36 -3.43 4.51
CA TYR A 36 -14.70 -2.50 5.41
C TYR A 36 -13.69 -1.59 4.70
N LEU A 37 -13.38 -0.47 5.30
CA LEU A 37 -12.30 0.43 4.91
C LEU A 37 -10.96 -0.14 5.38
N GLY A 38 -10.02 -0.37 4.46
CA GLY A 38 -8.67 -0.80 4.78
C GLY A 38 -7.80 0.38 5.27
N ALA A 39 -7.06 0.21 6.35
CA ALA A 39 -6.16 1.24 6.88
C ALA A 39 -5.10 1.70 5.85
N SER A 40 -4.69 0.81 4.95
CA SER A 40 -3.70 1.09 3.91
C SER A 40 -4.13 2.13 2.86
N ILE A 41 -5.43 2.46 2.77
CA ILE A 41 -5.94 3.44 1.80
C ILE A 41 -6.43 4.74 2.43
N VAL A 42 -6.56 4.81 3.77
CA VAL A 42 -7.07 6.00 4.49
C VAL A 42 -6.27 7.26 4.16
N GLY A 43 -4.95 7.16 4.06
CA GLY A 43 -4.06 8.27 3.73
C GLY A 43 -4.02 8.66 2.25
N SER A 44 -4.84 8.07 1.38
CA SER A 44 -4.90 8.44 -0.04
C SER A 44 -5.46 9.85 -0.20
N GLU A 45 -4.92 10.61 -1.18
CA GLU A 45 -5.27 12.01 -1.39
C GLU A 45 -6.75 12.21 -1.75
N CYS A 46 -7.28 11.40 -2.66
CA CYS A 46 -8.65 11.53 -3.14
C CYS A 46 -9.63 10.71 -2.29
N LEU A 47 -10.42 11.40 -1.45
CA LEU A 47 -11.43 10.77 -0.58
C LEU A 47 -12.51 10.03 -1.36
N ARG A 48 -12.96 10.58 -2.50
CA ARG A 48 -13.96 9.93 -3.37
C ARG A 48 -13.44 8.61 -3.94
N ARG A 49 -12.15 8.55 -4.30
CA ARG A 49 -11.54 7.29 -4.72
C ARG A 49 -11.52 6.27 -3.58
N VAL A 50 -11.15 6.67 -2.36
CA VAL A 50 -11.15 5.79 -1.19
C VAL A 50 -12.56 5.22 -0.94
N GLN A 51 -13.58 6.05 -1.06
CA GLN A 51 -14.97 5.65 -0.92
C GLN A 51 -15.40 4.64 -2.01
N PHE A 52 -15.00 4.89 -3.26
CA PHE A 52 -15.31 3.97 -4.36
C PHE A 52 -14.54 2.65 -4.25
N ASP A 53 -13.26 2.68 -3.84
CA ASP A 53 -12.45 1.48 -3.59
C ASP A 53 -13.09 0.58 -2.51
N TRP A 54 -13.85 1.16 -1.57
CA TRP A 54 -14.62 0.39 -0.59
C TRP A 54 -15.89 -0.23 -1.19
N TRP A 55 -16.63 0.53 -2.00
CA TRP A 55 -17.89 0.05 -2.59
C TRP A 55 -17.70 -0.98 -3.71
N VAL A 56 -16.67 -0.79 -4.52
CA VAL A 56 -16.40 -1.61 -5.70
C VAL A 56 -14.92 -1.85 -5.84
N ARG A 57 -14.51 -3.10 -5.84
CA ARG A 57 -13.16 -3.44 -6.26
C ARG A 57 -13.07 -3.35 -7.78
N PRO A 58 -12.14 -2.54 -8.32
CA PRO A 58 -11.90 -2.53 -9.75
C PRO A 58 -11.33 -3.88 -10.18
N GLU A 59 -11.70 -4.31 -11.36
CA GLU A 59 -11.02 -5.42 -11.98
C GLU A 59 -9.55 -5.07 -12.20
N LEU A 60 -8.69 -5.96 -11.77
CA LEU A 60 -7.25 -5.77 -11.90
C LEU A 60 -6.76 -6.53 -13.13
N ASP A 61 -6.03 -5.85 -14.00
CA ASP A 61 -5.32 -6.48 -15.10
C ASP A 61 -4.20 -7.41 -14.61
N ALA A 62 -3.71 -8.29 -15.46
CA ALA A 62 -2.67 -9.26 -15.12
C ALA A 62 -1.40 -8.59 -14.63
N ARG A 63 -1.03 -7.44 -15.21
CA ARG A 63 0.14 -6.66 -14.80
C ARG A 63 0.00 -6.13 -13.38
N THR A 64 -1.13 -5.55 -13.03
CA THR A 64 -1.39 -5.03 -11.68
C THR A 64 -1.37 -6.15 -10.63
N ARG A 65 -1.94 -7.33 -10.97
CA ARG A 65 -1.87 -8.53 -10.12
C ARG A 65 -0.43 -9.00 -9.91
N ALA A 66 0.38 -9.01 -10.97
CA ALA A 66 1.79 -9.35 -10.87
C ALA A 66 2.59 -8.36 -9.99
N ILE A 67 2.25 -7.05 -10.05
CA ILE A 67 2.84 -6.03 -9.17
C ILE A 67 2.49 -6.32 -7.71
N PHE A 68 1.25 -6.68 -7.40
CA PHE A 68 0.85 -7.03 -6.03
C PHE A 68 1.52 -8.32 -5.54
N ALA A 69 1.56 -9.37 -6.38
CA ALA A 69 2.26 -10.61 -6.05
C ALA A 69 3.75 -10.38 -5.77
N ARG A 70 4.40 -9.52 -6.57
CA ARG A 70 5.79 -9.10 -6.32
C ARG A 70 5.93 -8.36 -4.98
N GLY A 71 4.94 -7.54 -4.60
CA GLY A 71 4.93 -6.87 -3.29
C GLY A 71 4.95 -7.87 -2.14
N HIS A 72 4.08 -8.86 -2.17
CA HIS A 72 4.05 -9.94 -1.17
C HIS A 72 5.33 -10.79 -1.16
N TYR A 73 5.91 -11.05 -2.33
CA TYR A 73 7.21 -11.74 -2.40
C TYR A 73 8.31 -10.94 -1.68
N PHE A 74 8.40 -9.64 -1.91
CA PHE A 74 9.38 -8.79 -1.25
C PHE A 74 9.17 -8.69 0.25
N GLU A 75 7.94 -8.57 0.72
CA GLU A 75 7.58 -8.59 2.14
C GLU A 75 8.07 -9.88 2.79
N ALA A 76 7.71 -11.05 2.22
CA ALA A 76 8.16 -12.35 2.71
C ALA A 76 9.68 -12.45 2.74
N ARG A 77 10.36 -11.97 1.69
CA ARG A 77 11.82 -12.05 1.58
C ARG A 77 12.53 -11.16 2.61
N VAL A 78 12.06 -9.93 2.82
CA VAL A 78 12.64 -9.03 3.84
C VAL A 78 12.39 -9.59 5.25
N ARG A 79 11.20 -10.16 5.49
CA ARG A 79 10.89 -10.85 6.75
C ARG A 79 11.85 -12.02 7.02
N GLU A 80 12.11 -12.87 6.04
CA GLU A 80 13.09 -13.97 6.16
C GLU A 80 14.48 -13.46 6.53
N GLN A 81 14.93 -12.37 5.92
CA GLN A 81 16.24 -11.76 6.22
C GLN A 81 16.28 -11.20 7.66
N LEU A 82 15.20 -10.56 8.13
CA LEU A 82 15.10 -10.09 9.52
C LEU A 82 15.11 -11.27 10.51
N VAL A 83 14.40 -12.36 10.20
CA VAL A 83 14.43 -13.59 11.02
C VAL A 83 15.84 -14.19 11.04
N ALA A 84 16.51 -14.27 9.91
CA ALA A 84 17.90 -14.74 9.84
C ALA A 84 18.87 -13.85 10.61
N ALA A 85 18.57 -12.55 10.71
CA ALA A 85 19.30 -11.59 11.53
C ALA A 85 18.95 -11.68 13.05
N GLY A 86 18.08 -12.61 13.46
CA GLY A 86 17.74 -12.88 14.86
C GLY A 86 16.47 -12.19 15.37
N PHE A 87 15.70 -11.50 14.53
CA PHE A 87 14.43 -10.91 14.94
C PHE A 87 13.32 -11.96 15.02
N THR A 88 12.47 -11.84 16.03
CA THR A 88 11.32 -12.72 16.26
C THR A 88 10.03 -11.95 16.02
N PHE A 89 9.14 -12.52 15.21
CA PHE A 89 7.85 -11.93 14.88
C PHE A 89 6.72 -12.56 15.69
N ALA A 90 5.71 -11.76 16.00
CA ALA A 90 4.47 -12.25 16.58
C ALA A 90 3.71 -13.17 15.60
N PRO A 91 2.84 -14.06 16.11
CA PRO A 91 2.03 -14.93 15.26
C PRO A 91 1.02 -14.10 14.43
N PRO A 92 0.55 -14.62 13.27
CA PRO A 92 -0.33 -13.91 12.34
C PRO A 92 -1.59 -13.30 12.98
N GLN A 93 -2.15 -13.97 14.00
CA GLN A 93 -3.36 -13.53 14.69
C GLN A 93 -3.20 -12.18 15.43
N ALA A 94 -1.97 -11.81 15.77
CA ALA A 94 -1.68 -10.55 16.44
C ALA A 94 -1.58 -9.34 15.50
N LEU A 95 -1.56 -9.56 14.19
CA LEU A 95 -1.27 -8.52 13.19
C LEU A 95 -2.50 -7.70 12.79
N GLU A 96 -3.70 -8.15 13.16
CA GLU A 96 -4.95 -7.52 12.77
C GLU A 96 -5.52 -6.61 13.84
N PHE A 97 -6.12 -5.51 13.40
CA PHE A 97 -7.06 -4.75 14.22
C PHE A 97 -8.40 -4.55 13.51
N LYS A 98 -9.45 -4.35 14.33
CA LYS A 98 -10.79 -3.96 13.92
C LYS A 98 -11.25 -2.79 14.77
N ALA A 99 -11.71 -1.74 14.14
CA ALA A 99 -12.18 -0.51 14.78
C ALA A 99 -13.44 0.01 14.10
N VAL A 100 -14.06 1.04 14.68
CA VAL A 100 -15.27 1.68 14.16
C VAL A 100 -16.34 0.62 13.82
N ASN A 101 -16.73 -0.19 14.84
CA ASN A 101 -17.67 -1.30 14.70
C ASN A 101 -17.29 -2.35 13.63
N GLY A 102 -16.00 -2.45 13.30
CA GLY A 102 -15.48 -3.38 12.29
C GLY A 102 -15.43 -2.81 10.87
N ASP A 103 -15.85 -1.57 10.68
CA ASP A 103 -15.80 -0.87 9.39
C ASP A 103 -14.39 -0.35 9.04
N LEU A 104 -13.50 -0.21 10.00
CA LEU A 104 -12.08 0.03 9.78
C LEU A 104 -11.27 -1.20 10.17
N ARG A 105 -10.42 -1.68 9.24
CA ARG A 105 -9.54 -2.82 9.53
C ARG A 105 -8.14 -2.57 8.99
N GLY A 106 -7.18 -3.18 9.66
CA GLY A 106 -5.79 -3.20 9.21
C GLY A 106 -5.13 -4.52 9.56
N HIS A 107 -4.16 -4.89 8.75
CA HIS A 107 -3.28 -6.02 8.96
C HIS A 107 -1.85 -5.54 8.73
N ALA A 108 -1.04 -5.52 9.78
CA ALA A 108 0.36 -5.13 9.68
C ALA A 108 1.17 -6.24 9.00
N ASP A 109 2.23 -5.87 8.29
CA ASP A 109 3.14 -6.83 7.67
C ASP A 109 3.88 -7.65 8.74
N GLY A 110 4.05 -7.08 9.95
CA GLY A 110 4.58 -7.79 11.11
C GLY A 110 4.53 -6.99 12.40
N ILE A 111 4.64 -7.72 13.51
CA ILE A 111 4.97 -7.18 14.83
C ILE A 111 6.23 -7.91 15.28
N VAL A 112 7.31 -7.16 15.49
CA VAL A 112 8.56 -7.71 16.01
C VAL A 112 8.52 -7.67 17.52
N ILE A 113 8.70 -8.84 18.17
CA ILE A 113 8.53 -9.01 19.61
C ILE A 113 9.84 -9.19 20.38
N ALA A 114 10.91 -9.56 19.66
CA ALA A 114 12.25 -9.73 20.21
C ALA A 114 13.30 -9.70 19.10
N GLY A 115 14.56 -9.49 19.45
CA GLY A 115 15.65 -9.56 18.49
C GLY A 115 16.93 -8.88 19.00
N PRO A 116 17.94 -8.77 18.15
CA PRO A 116 19.20 -8.10 18.47
C PRO A 116 18.98 -6.59 18.62
N ASN A 117 19.92 -5.91 19.28
CA ASN A 117 20.03 -4.47 19.23
C ASN A 117 21.11 -4.06 18.20
N PRO A 118 20.77 -3.79 16.94
CA PRO A 118 21.73 -3.48 15.89
C PRO A 118 22.43 -2.12 16.09
N LEU A 119 21.89 -1.27 16.98
CA LEU A 119 22.43 0.05 17.29
C LEU A 119 23.38 0.05 18.50
N GLY A 120 23.72 -1.13 19.04
CA GLY A 120 24.62 -1.28 20.16
C GLY A 120 24.07 -0.67 21.47
N SER A 121 24.50 0.56 21.82
CA SER A 121 24.06 1.24 23.04
C SER A 121 22.68 1.90 22.95
N ALA A 122 22.14 2.11 21.76
CA ALA A 122 20.80 2.64 21.59
C ALA A 122 19.76 1.55 21.86
N TYR A 123 18.74 1.87 22.65
CA TYR A 123 17.71 0.90 22.98
C TYR A 123 16.75 0.67 21.82
N VAL A 124 16.57 -0.58 21.46
CA VAL A 124 15.46 -1.03 20.62
C VAL A 124 14.36 -1.54 21.56
N ASN A 125 13.24 -0.85 21.60
CA ASN A 125 12.12 -1.22 22.45
C ASN A 125 11.17 -2.14 21.71
N TYR A 126 10.93 -3.33 22.24
CA TYR A 126 9.96 -4.30 21.76
C TYR A 126 8.66 -4.26 22.57
N PRO A 127 7.51 -4.65 22.03
CA PRO A 127 7.27 -4.94 20.62
C PRO A 127 7.12 -3.66 19.76
N PHE A 128 7.33 -3.79 18.45
CA PHE A 128 7.07 -2.71 17.49
C PHE A 128 6.43 -3.22 16.20
N VAL A 129 5.69 -2.34 15.52
CA VAL A 129 5.12 -2.59 14.20
C VAL A 129 6.24 -2.63 13.16
N TRP A 130 6.19 -3.59 12.26
CA TRP A 130 6.99 -3.64 11.05
C TRP A 130 6.10 -3.49 9.81
N GLU A 131 6.51 -2.62 8.89
CA GLU A 131 5.85 -2.39 7.60
C GLU A 131 6.88 -2.44 6.50
N CYS A 132 6.55 -3.11 5.37
CA CYS A 132 7.46 -3.31 4.25
C CYS A 132 6.84 -2.85 2.93
N LYS A 133 7.63 -2.18 2.10
CA LYS A 133 7.20 -1.74 0.76
C LYS A 133 8.24 -2.03 -0.30
N GLY A 134 7.81 -2.70 -1.38
CA GLY A 134 8.59 -2.79 -2.62
C GLY A 134 8.40 -1.52 -3.47
N LEU A 135 9.47 -0.79 -3.74
CA LEU A 135 9.45 0.46 -4.49
C LEU A 135 10.36 0.35 -5.71
N ASN A 136 9.97 0.94 -6.85
CA ASN A 136 10.91 1.10 -7.95
C ASN A 136 12.05 2.07 -7.57
N SER A 137 13.15 2.07 -8.32
CA SER A 137 14.35 2.87 -8.01
C SER A 137 14.06 4.37 -7.87
N LYS A 138 13.12 4.93 -8.65
CA LYS A 138 12.73 6.34 -8.54
C LYS A 138 12.10 6.64 -7.19
N ASN A 139 11.10 5.86 -6.80
CA ASN A 139 10.36 6.01 -5.55
C ASN A 139 11.22 5.68 -4.33
N TRP A 140 12.08 4.67 -4.43
CA TRP A 140 13.00 4.30 -3.36
C TRP A 140 14.00 5.43 -3.07
N ARG A 141 14.57 6.05 -4.12
CA ARG A 141 15.46 7.23 -3.97
C ARG A 141 14.72 8.45 -3.44
N ALA A 142 13.48 8.67 -3.84
CA ALA A 142 12.65 9.77 -3.32
C ALA A 142 12.40 9.58 -1.82
N LEU A 143 12.00 8.36 -1.40
CA LEU A 143 11.84 8.01 0.02
C LEU A 143 13.13 8.25 0.82
N SER A 144 14.27 7.77 0.30
CA SER A 144 15.57 7.90 0.97
C SER A 144 15.99 9.37 1.19
N ARG A 145 15.63 10.27 0.28
CA ARG A 145 16.00 11.69 0.35
C ARG A 145 15.04 12.54 1.16
N ASN A 146 13.74 12.28 1.04
CA ASN A 146 12.70 13.20 1.49
C ASN A 146 11.90 12.67 2.68
N GLY A 147 12.05 11.39 3.02
CA GLY A 147 11.33 10.74 4.10
C GLY A 147 9.91 10.28 3.77
N LEU A 148 9.34 9.49 4.66
CA LEU A 148 8.08 8.78 4.44
C LEU A 148 6.88 9.72 4.31
N GLU A 149 6.79 10.70 5.20
CA GLU A 149 5.63 11.60 5.27
C GLU A 149 5.46 12.47 4.03
N LYS A 150 6.58 12.99 3.53
CA LYS A 150 6.59 13.85 2.35
C LYS A 150 6.31 13.09 1.06
N GLU A 151 6.93 11.92 0.90
CA GLU A 151 6.84 11.18 -0.36
C GLU A 151 5.65 10.21 -0.39
N PHE A 152 5.32 9.63 0.75
CA PHE A 152 4.27 8.61 0.84
C PHE A 152 3.37 8.83 2.06
N PRO A 153 2.60 9.95 2.13
CA PRO A 153 1.71 10.24 3.26
C PRO A 153 0.71 9.12 3.52
N ARG A 154 0.34 8.35 2.48
CA ARG A 154 -0.52 7.18 2.62
C ARG A 154 0.13 6.08 3.46
N TYR A 155 1.43 5.82 3.28
CA TYR A 155 2.14 4.81 4.08
C TYR A 155 2.39 5.33 5.51
N ALA A 156 2.67 6.62 5.67
CA ALA A 156 2.78 7.24 6.99
C ALA A 156 1.45 7.11 7.78
N ALA A 157 0.31 7.36 7.12
CA ALA A 157 -1.01 7.17 7.71
C ALA A 157 -1.26 5.71 8.12
N GLN A 158 -0.88 4.77 7.27
CA GLN A 158 -1.01 3.33 7.51
C GLN A 158 -0.24 2.92 8.77
N VAL A 159 1.03 3.32 8.88
CA VAL A 159 1.87 3.02 10.04
C VAL A 159 1.31 3.64 11.33
N ALA A 160 0.89 4.92 11.28
CA ALA A 160 0.31 5.60 12.45
C ALA A 160 -0.97 4.90 12.95
N LEU A 161 -1.86 4.47 12.04
CA LEU A 161 -3.06 3.72 12.40
C LEU A 161 -2.71 2.35 12.99
N TYR A 162 -1.71 1.65 12.45
CA TYR A 162 -1.27 0.38 13.02
C TYR A 162 -0.72 0.54 14.42
N GLN A 163 0.18 1.50 14.64
CA GLN A 163 0.71 1.79 15.98
C GLN A 163 -0.41 2.08 16.99
N ALA A 164 -1.36 2.95 16.62
CA ALA A 164 -2.47 3.33 17.49
C ALA A 164 -3.41 2.17 17.82
N TYR A 165 -3.93 1.49 16.80
CA TYR A 165 -4.97 0.48 16.99
C TYR A 165 -4.44 -0.86 17.49
N LEU A 166 -3.17 -1.20 17.21
CA LEU A 166 -2.49 -2.33 17.83
C LEU A 166 -1.91 -1.99 19.21
N LYS A 167 -2.00 -0.70 19.63
CA LYS A 167 -1.48 -0.20 20.91
C LYS A 167 0.02 -0.40 21.07
N LEU A 168 0.76 -0.22 19.99
CA LEU A 168 2.21 -0.36 19.91
C LEU A 168 2.86 1.01 19.70
N THR A 169 3.15 1.72 20.80
CA THR A 169 3.65 3.11 20.76
C THR A 169 5.18 3.22 20.62
N ASN A 170 5.90 2.11 20.62
CA ASN A 170 7.30 2.11 20.24
C ASN A 170 7.44 2.53 18.77
N PRO A 171 8.57 3.15 18.36
CA PRO A 171 8.81 3.47 16.95
C PRO A 171 8.64 2.25 16.07
N ALA A 172 7.86 2.38 14.98
CA ALA A 172 7.70 1.32 13.99
C ALA A 172 8.95 1.20 13.12
N LEU A 173 9.30 -0.01 12.72
CA LEU A 173 10.32 -0.25 11.71
C LEU A 173 9.69 -0.22 10.34
N PHE A 174 10.05 0.77 9.51
CA PHE A 174 9.68 0.79 8.11
C PHE A 174 10.83 0.25 7.26
N SER A 175 10.52 -0.71 6.40
CA SER A 175 11.47 -1.31 5.46
C SER A 175 11.03 -1.01 4.03
N ALA A 176 11.95 -0.58 3.18
CA ALA A 176 11.72 -0.43 1.76
C ALA A 176 12.75 -1.22 0.98
N ILE A 177 12.29 -2.08 0.07
CA ILE A 177 13.17 -2.77 -0.88
C ILE A 177 13.05 -2.10 -2.25
N ASN A 178 14.19 -1.79 -2.85
CA ASN A 178 14.27 -1.36 -4.23
C ASN A 178 13.96 -2.54 -5.16
N ALA A 179 12.86 -2.49 -5.87
CA ALA A 179 12.38 -3.58 -6.72
C ALA A 179 13.27 -3.85 -7.95
N ASP A 180 14.16 -2.93 -8.28
CA ASP A 180 15.05 -3.02 -9.43
C ASP A 180 16.47 -3.52 -9.04
N THR A 181 16.94 -3.14 -7.82
CA THR A 181 18.31 -3.42 -7.35
C THR A 181 18.38 -4.33 -6.13
N CYS A 182 17.23 -4.59 -5.47
CA CYS A 182 17.12 -5.32 -4.20
C CYS A 182 17.82 -4.64 -3.01
N GLU A 183 18.23 -3.37 -3.13
CA GLU A 183 18.77 -2.59 -2.01
C GLU A 183 17.71 -2.37 -0.95
N LEU A 184 18.11 -2.48 0.33
CA LEU A 184 17.25 -2.30 1.49
C LEU A 184 17.45 -0.92 2.11
N LEU A 185 16.38 -0.33 2.58
CA LEU A 185 16.34 0.87 3.41
C LEU A 185 15.47 0.57 4.63
N HIS A 186 16.04 0.77 5.82
CA HIS A 186 15.34 0.60 7.09
C HIS A 186 15.42 1.88 7.90
N PHE A 187 14.31 2.31 8.49
CA PHE A 187 14.30 3.46 9.39
C PHE A 187 13.14 3.40 10.39
N TRP A 188 13.30 4.13 11.48
CA TRP A 188 12.28 4.23 12.51
C TRP A 188 11.25 5.29 12.17
N VAL A 189 9.98 4.96 12.38
CA VAL A 189 8.86 5.88 12.33
C VAL A 189 8.34 6.07 13.76
N PRO A 190 8.61 7.22 14.40
CA PRO A 190 8.14 7.50 15.76
C PRO A 190 6.61 7.46 15.83
N PHE A 191 6.06 7.01 16.95
CA PHE A 191 4.64 7.16 17.22
C PHE A 191 4.29 8.62 17.50
N ASP A 192 3.28 9.12 16.82
CA ASP A 192 2.72 10.44 16.96
C ASP A 192 1.21 10.31 17.21
N ALA A 193 0.77 10.56 18.44
CA ALA A 193 -0.61 10.38 18.84
C ALA A 193 -1.58 11.37 18.16
N GLU A 194 -1.15 12.61 17.93
CA GLU A 194 -1.97 13.63 17.26
C GLU A 194 -2.18 13.25 15.79
N ARG A 195 -1.13 12.81 15.14
CA ARG A 195 -1.20 12.31 13.76
C ARG A 195 -2.05 11.05 13.64
N ALA A 196 -1.89 10.11 14.57
CA ALA A 196 -2.71 8.90 14.59
C ALA A 196 -4.19 9.23 14.77
N GLN A 197 -4.52 10.22 15.63
CA GLN A 197 -5.88 10.71 15.82
C GLN A 197 -6.40 11.37 14.55
N LEU A 198 -5.61 12.22 13.88
CA LEU A 198 -5.99 12.84 12.61
C LEU A 198 -6.40 11.79 11.55
N TRP A 199 -5.63 10.73 11.41
CA TRP A 199 -5.94 9.65 10.46
C TRP A 199 -7.12 8.80 10.90
N SER A 200 -7.31 8.61 12.21
CA SER A 200 -8.47 7.94 12.78
C SER A 200 -9.76 8.73 12.51
N ASP A 201 -9.75 10.04 12.73
CA ASP A 201 -10.89 10.93 12.47
C ASP A 201 -11.22 10.96 10.97
N ARG A 202 -10.18 10.99 10.13
CA ARG A 202 -10.37 10.89 8.68
C ARG A 202 -11.04 9.57 8.29
N ALA A 203 -10.61 8.45 8.85
CA ALA A 203 -11.23 7.15 8.60
C ALA A 203 -12.70 7.13 9.07
N ALA A 204 -12.99 7.65 10.26
CA ALA A 204 -14.35 7.76 10.79
C ALA A 204 -15.25 8.61 9.89
N ASN A 205 -14.76 9.74 9.39
CA ASN A 205 -15.49 10.60 8.45
C ASN A 205 -15.76 9.91 7.11
N ILE A 206 -14.80 9.18 6.56
CA ILE A 206 -14.99 8.38 5.33
C ILE A 206 -16.06 7.33 5.56
N ILE A 207 -16.01 6.63 6.70
CA ILE A 207 -16.98 5.58 7.05
C ILE A 207 -18.37 6.17 7.19
N ALA A 208 -18.52 7.27 7.94
CA ALA A 208 -19.81 7.93 8.17
C ALA A 208 -20.45 8.38 6.86
N ALA A 209 -19.71 9.11 6.01
CA ALA A 209 -20.20 9.56 4.71
C ALA A 209 -20.57 8.39 3.79
N THR A 210 -19.74 7.33 3.79
CA THR A 210 -19.97 6.14 2.96
C THR A 210 -21.22 5.39 3.39
N ARG A 211 -21.46 5.26 4.70
CA ARG A 211 -22.67 4.63 5.25
C ARG A 211 -23.94 5.47 5.02
N ALA A 212 -23.81 6.80 5.03
CA ALA A 212 -24.90 7.70 4.71
C ALA A 212 -25.23 7.77 3.21
N GLY A 213 -24.36 7.25 2.34
CA GLY A 213 -24.49 7.38 0.89
C GLY A 213 -24.03 8.74 0.35
N ASP A 214 -23.40 9.57 1.20
CA ASP A 214 -22.90 10.89 0.82
C ASP A 214 -21.59 10.76 0.01
N LEU A 215 -21.53 11.45 -1.13
CA LEU A 215 -20.34 11.45 -1.96
C LEU A 215 -19.28 12.42 -1.42
N LEU A 216 -18.15 11.87 -1.03
CA LEU A 216 -16.99 12.65 -0.61
C LEU A 216 -16.39 13.49 -1.76
N PRO A 217 -15.70 14.59 -1.46
CA PRO A 217 -15.15 15.49 -2.48
C PRO A 217 -14.09 14.82 -3.33
N ARG A 218 -13.98 15.26 -4.60
CA ARG A 218 -12.85 14.94 -5.48
C ARG A 218 -11.63 15.74 -5.05
N ALA A 219 -10.45 15.15 -5.14
CA ALA A 219 -9.19 15.89 -4.92
C ALA A 219 -8.80 16.73 -6.16
N TYR A 220 -9.31 16.38 -7.33
CA TYR A 220 -8.94 16.99 -8.61
C TYR A 220 -10.15 17.49 -9.37
N LYS A 221 -9.92 18.44 -10.28
CA LYS A 221 -10.98 19.14 -11.03
C LYS A 221 -11.06 18.74 -12.51
N ASP A 222 -10.16 17.87 -12.97
CA ASP A 222 -10.03 17.52 -14.39
C ASP A 222 -9.86 16.01 -14.55
N PRO A 223 -10.80 15.31 -15.22
CA PRO A 223 -10.73 13.86 -15.44
C PRO A 223 -9.58 13.44 -16.36
N GLU A 224 -9.16 14.33 -17.27
CA GLU A 224 -8.13 14.02 -18.27
C GLU A 224 -6.70 14.13 -17.73
N LYS A 225 -6.53 14.74 -16.56
CA LYS A 225 -5.22 14.90 -15.94
C LYS A 225 -4.91 13.77 -14.95
N PHE A 226 -3.61 13.47 -14.85
CA PHE A 226 -3.10 12.60 -13.78
C PHE A 226 -3.42 13.22 -12.41
N PRO A 227 -3.90 12.44 -11.41
CA PRO A 227 -4.06 10.98 -11.46
C PRO A 227 -5.48 10.51 -11.85
N CYS A 228 -6.42 11.39 -12.20
CA CYS A 228 -7.78 10.99 -12.59
C CYS A 228 -7.78 10.12 -13.84
N LYS A 229 -6.98 10.48 -14.85
CA LYS A 229 -6.88 9.73 -16.12
C LYS A 229 -6.59 8.23 -15.95
N ILE A 230 -5.87 7.86 -14.89
CA ILE A 230 -5.53 6.45 -14.58
C ILE A 230 -6.36 5.89 -13.43
N CYS A 231 -7.36 6.63 -12.95
CA CYS A 231 -8.20 6.17 -11.85
C CYS A 231 -9.21 5.14 -12.36
N PRO A 232 -9.31 3.94 -11.76
CA PRO A 232 -10.26 2.92 -12.22
C PRO A 232 -11.73 3.35 -12.06
N HIS A 233 -11.98 4.40 -11.30
CA HIS A 233 -13.32 4.95 -11.05
C HIS A 233 -13.62 6.23 -11.84
N VAL A 234 -12.82 6.60 -12.84
CA VAL A 234 -12.96 7.88 -13.56
C VAL A 234 -14.35 8.02 -14.17
N ALA A 235 -14.84 7.01 -14.88
CA ALA A 235 -16.16 7.00 -15.49
C ALA A 235 -17.27 7.22 -14.45
N ARG A 236 -17.30 6.40 -13.39
CA ARG A 236 -18.27 6.54 -12.30
C ARG A 236 -18.18 7.90 -11.59
N CYS A 237 -16.95 8.38 -11.38
CA CYS A 237 -16.70 9.62 -10.65
C CYS A 237 -17.20 10.86 -11.39
N TRP A 238 -17.12 10.86 -12.72
CA TRP A 238 -17.41 12.02 -13.56
C TRP A 238 -18.73 11.88 -14.34
N GLY A 239 -19.51 10.83 -14.10
CA GLY A 239 -20.78 10.61 -14.76
C GLY A 239 -20.66 10.30 -16.26
N GLN A 240 -19.50 9.79 -16.69
CA GLN A 240 -19.35 9.26 -18.05
C GLN A 240 -19.98 7.89 -18.10
N PRO A 241 -20.77 7.59 -19.14
CA PRO A 241 -21.44 6.31 -19.31
C PRO A 241 -20.44 5.14 -19.49
#